data_36ac689318f823a454e55675afc6ed91
#
_entry.id   36ac689318f823a454e55675afc6ed91
#
_cell.length_a   1.000
_cell.length_b   1.000
_cell.length_c   1.000
_cell.angle_alpha   90.00
_cell.angle_beta   90.00
_cell.angle_gamma   90.00
#
_symmetry.space_group_name_H-M   'P 1'
#
loop_
_entity.id
_entity.type
_entity.pdbx_description
1 polymer ?
#
loop_
_entity_poly.entity_id
_entity_poly.type
_entity_poly.pdbx_seq_one_letter_code
_entity_poly.pdbx_strand_id
1 'polypeptide(L)'
;MEHNQEHAGHEYFSQLYGATSAEGEPQQTIFDKWRDKMLVNAFRKYSDHNLATSDVLDVGCGYGWLLDAFEGAKSLCGVDIAHHAVEVAANRKPNRFFKQGDLHDPSPFAQKFDLILAINIIEHLSNPVAGIESIKNAAKPGAIVLVHMPTISNWLTKWEYSKLYDSDPTHIYRPSGKTVRKLFEANGFETLRDSYLPHFPAFLTKIWPIHPAYLAVFKRGN
;
A
#
# COMPACT_ATOMS: atom_id res chain seq x y z
N MET A 1 -14.91 8.51 21.74
CA MET A 1 -13.76 7.82 21.14
C MET A 1 -13.49 8.27 19.69
N GLU A 2 -14.50 8.60 18.89
CA GLU A 2 -14.36 9.09 17.50
C GLU A 2 -13.59 10.42 17.37
N HIS A 3 -13.82 11.40 18.24
CA HIS A 3 -13.12 12.70 18.18
C HIS A 3 -11.60 12.63 18.37
N ASN A 4 -11.07 11.62 19.09
CA ASN A 4 -9.63 11.44 19.29
C ASN A 4 -8.95 10.79 18.07
N GLN A 5 -9.66 10.01 17.25
CA GLN A 5 -9.15 9.41 16.03
C GLN A 5 -9.05 10.41 14.88
N GLU A 6 -9.98 11.37 14.79
CA GLU A 6 -9.94 12.43 13.78
C GLU A 6 -8.77 13.40 13.99
N HIS A 7 -8.52 13.84 15.24
CA HIS A 7 -7.37 14.70 15.55
C HIS A 7 -6.03 13.98 15.32
N ALA A 8 -5.93 12.70 15.72
CA ALA A 8 -4.73 11.91 15.48
C ALA A 8 -4.46 11.72 13.97
N GLY A 9 -5.49 11.57 13.16
CA GLY A 9 -5.36 11.48 11.70
C GLY A 9 -4.81 12.77 11.08
N HIS A 10 -5.33 13.92 11.45
CA HIS A 10 -4.88 15.22 10.92
C HIS A 10 -3.40 15.53 11.30
N GLU A 11 -3.02 15.32 12.57
CA GLU A 11 -1.64 15.49 13.02
C GLU A 11 -0.69 14.50 12.36
N TYR A 12 -1.08 13.24 12.23
CA TYR A 12 -0.30 12.20 11.56
C TYR A 12 0.01 12.56 10.11
N PHE A 13 -1.02 12.92 9.34
CA PHE A 13 -0.83 13.28 7.94
C PHE A 13 -0.06 14.60 7.77
N SER A 14 -0.22 15.58 8.66
CA SER A 14 0.54 16.83 8.62
C SER A 14 2.02 16.62 8.96
N GLN A 15 2.35 15.68 9.84
CA GLN A 15 3.74 15.32 10.17
C GLN A 15 4.38 14.46 9.07
N LEU A 16 3.65 13.51 8.49
CA LEU A 16 4.18 12.59 7.47
C LEU A 16 4.39 13.30 6.12
N TYR A 17 3.48 14.17 5.75
CA TYR A 17 3.49 14.91 4.48
C TYR A 17 3.86 16.39 4.64
N GLY A 18 4.53 16.75 5.73
CA GLY A 18 4.86 18.13 6.14
C GLY A 18 5.73 18.97 5.21
N ALA A 19 6.05 18.47 4.01
CA ALA A 19 6.53 19.31 2.92
C ALA A 19 5.32 19.97 2.24
N THR A 20 4.87 21.06 2.79
CA THR A 20 3.83 21.88 2.16
C THR A 20 4.41 22.68 1.00
N SER A 21 3.66 22.79 -0.11
CA SER A 21 3.88 23.83 -1.11
C SER A 21 3.77 25.21 -0.46
N ALA A 22 4.17 26.26 -1.15
CA ALA A 22 3.97 27.66 -0.71
C ALA A 22 2.49 27.98 -0.39
N GLU A 23 1.56 27.11 -0.79
CA GLU A 23 0.11 27.20 -0.58
C GLU A 23 -0.41 26.22 0.51
N GLY A 24 0.49 25.51 1.22
CA GLY A 24 0.11 24.62 2.34
C GLY A 24 -0.35 23.22 1.93
N GLU A 25 -0.31 22.84 0.64
CA GLU A 25 -0.69 21.51 0.20
C GLU A 25 0.47 20.51 0.29
N PRO A 26 0.25 19.29 0.77
CA PRO A 26 1.24 18.24 0.78
C PRO A 26 1.65 17.87 -0.65
N GLN A 27 2.93 17.54 -0.88
CA GLN A 27 3.44 17.16 -2.20
C GLN A 27 4.10 15.79 -2.18
N GLN A 28 3.92 15.05 -3.30
CA GLN A 28 4.69 13.83 -3.52
C GLN A 28 6.18 14.13 -3.72
N THR A 29 7.01 13.34 -3.05
CA THR A 29 8.47 13.38 -3.26
C THR A 29 8.86 12.73 -4.60
N ILE A 30 10.10 12.99 -5.05
CA ILE A 30 10.67 12.32 -6.25
C ILE A 30 10.73 10.79 -6.02
N PHE A 31 11.00 10.35 -4.78
CA PHE A 31 11.03 8.94 -4.41
C PHE A 31 9.65 8.28 -4.52
N ASP A 32 8.57 8.98 -4.13
CA ASP A 32 7.21 8.49 -4.29
C ASP A 32 6.87 8.28 -5.76
N LYS A 33 7.13 9.28 -6.60
CA LYS A 33 6.87 9.19 -8.05
C LYS A 33 7.64 8.05 -8.71
N TRP A 34 8.84 7.78 -8.24
CA TRP A 34 9.65 6.70 -8.75
C TRP A 34 9.16 5.32 -8.26
N ARG A 35 8.78 5.19 -6.97
CA ARG A 35 8.09 4.01 -6.43
C ARG A 35 6.81 3.73 -7.22
N ASP A 36 5.98 4.73 -7.46
CA ASP A 36 4.71 4.62 -8.17
C ASP A 36 4.91 4.10 -9.61
N LYS A 37 5.90 4.62 -10.32
CA LYS A 37 6.29 4.11 -11.66
C LYS A 37 6.70 2.64 -11.61
N MET A 38 7.39 2.24 -10.57
CA MET A 38 7.82 0.87 -10.35
C MET A 38 6.62 -0.05 -10.11
N LEU A 39 5.62 0.38 -9.36
CA LEU A 39 4.38 -0.36 -9.12
C LEU A 39 3.58 -0.54 -10.41
N VAL A 40 3.46 0.50 -11.24
CA VAL A 40 2.82 0.40 -12.57
C VAL A 40 3.54 -0.61 -13.46
N ASN A 41 4.88 -0.59 -13.47
CA ASN A 41 5.68 -1.55 -14.24
C ASN A 41 5.53 -2.99 -13.70
N ALA A 42 5.42 -3.16 -12.38
CA ALA A 42 5.15 -4.46 -11.78
C ALA A 42 3.77 -5.00 -12.20
N PHE A 43 2.73 -4.18 -12.15
CA PHE A 43 1.41 -4.56 -12.64
C PHE A 43 1.46 -4.99 -14.11
N ARG A 44 2.01 -4.17 -15.00
CA ARG A 44 2.12 -4.47 -16.43
C ARG A 44 2.89 -5.76 -16.73
N LYS A 45 3.87 -6.10 -15.89
CA LYS A 45 4.71 -7.28 -16.07
C LYS A 45 4.06 -8.57 -15.58
N TYR A 46 3.28 -8.50 -14.49
CA TYR A 46 2.79 -9.68 -13.79
C TYR A 46 1.29 -9.89 -13.90
N SER A 47 0.55 -8.91 -14.41
CA SER A 47 -0.89 -9.01 -14.64
C SER A 47 -1.19 -9.51 -16.05
N ASP A 48 -2.19 -10.36 -16.15
CA ASP A 48 -2.82 -10.73 -17.43
C ASP A 48 -3.86 -9.68 -17.86
N HIS A 49 -4.19 -8.71 -16.98
CA HIS A 49 -5.19 -7.68 -17.21
C HIS A 49 -4.59 -6.44 -17.87
N ASN A 50 -5.35 -5.80 -18.77
CA ASN A 50 -5.02 -4.48 -19.30
C ASN A 50 -5.48 -3.42 -18.30
N LEU A 51 -4.62 -2.43 -18.00
CA LEU A 51 -4.95 -1.34 -17.08
C LEU A 51 -6.26 -0.63 -17.46
N ALA A 52 -6.47 -0.36 -18.76
CA ALA A 52 -7.66 0.36 -19.23
C ALA A 52 -8.98 -0.38 -18.97
N THR A 53 -8.93 -1.67 -18.71
CA THR A 53 -10.11 -2.49 -18.36
C THR A 53 -10.13 -2.89 -16.88
N SER A 54 -9.13 -2.48 -16.09
CA SER A 54 -8.96 -2.91 -14.72
C SER A 54 -9.61 -1.95 -13.73
N ASP A 55 -10.29 -2.52 -12.74
CA ASP A 55 -10.75 -1.83 -11.55
C ASP A 55 -9.61 -1.85 -10.50
N VAL A 56 -9.19 -0.68 -10.02
CA VAL A 56 -8.05 -0.51 -9.10
C VAL A 56 -8.52 -0.02 -7.75
N LEU A 57 -8.03 -0.63 -6.67
CA LEU A 57 -8.25 -0.23 -5.29
C LEU A 57 -6.91 0.10 -4.60
N ASP A 58 -6.83 1.25 -3.97
CA ASP A 58 -5.74 1.62 -3.07
C ASP A 58 -6.23 1.54 -1.62
N VAL A 59 -5.67 0.63 -0.82
CA VAL A 59 -6.01 0.47 0.60
C VAL A 59 -5.00 1.21 1.45
N GLY A 60 -5.48 2.11 2.32
CA GLY A 60 -4.66 3.12 2.98
C GLY A 60 -4.26 4.22 2.00
N CYS A 61 -5.23 4.73 1.23
CA CYS A 61 -4.94 5.61 0.09
C CYS A 61 -4.45 7.01 0.48
N GLY A 62 -4.57 7.43 1.74
CA GLY A 62 -4.25 8.78 2.16
C GLY A 62 -4.93 9.82 1.27
N TYR A 63 -4.16 10.76 0.76
CA TYR A 63 -4.62 11.81 -0.17
C TYR A 63 -4.82 11.33 -1.63
N GLY A 64 -4.73 10.02 -1.88
CA GLY A 64 -5.01 9.40 -3.19
C GLY A 64 -3.98 9.68 -4.28
N TRP A 65 -2.75 10.08 -3.93
CA TRP A 65 -1.72 10.40 -4.94
C TRP A 65 -1.22 9.19 -5.72
N LEU A 66 -1.12 8.03 -5.08
CA LEU A 66 -0.65 6.81 -5.75
C LEU A 66 -1.54 6.45 -6.93
N LEU A 67 -2.84 6.70 -6.84
CA LEU A 67 -3.79 6.45 -7.92
C LEU A 67 -3.55 7.33 -9.16
N ASP A 68 -2.79 8.43 -9.06
CA ASP A 68 -2.41 9.25 -10.22
C ASP A 68 -1.48 8.47 -11.17
N ALA A 69 -0.67 7.56 -10.66
CA ALA A 69 0.19 6.72 -11.48
C ALA A 69 -0.58 5.66 -12.29
N PHE A 70 -1.81 5.36 -11.90
CA PHE A 70 -2.70 4.40 -12.57
C PHE A 70 -3.78 5.10 -13.40
N GLU A 71 -3.60 6.36 -13.76
CA GLU A 71 -4.48 7.09 -14.67
C GLU A 71 -4.69 6.28 -15.96
N GLY A 72 -5.95 6.24 -16.44
CA GLY A 72 -6.36 5.41 -17.57
C GLY A 72 -6.89 4.03 -17.18
N ALA A 73 -6.93 3.67 -15.89
CA ALA A 73 -7.68 2.51 -15.42
C ALA A 73 -9.19 2.71 -15.61
N LYS A 74 -9.95 1.62 -15.71
CA LYS A 74 -11.41 1.64 -15.84
C LYS A 74 -12.08 2.32 -14.64
N SER A 75 -11.63 2.01 -13.42
CA SER A 75 -12.04 2.71 -12.20
C SER A 75 -10.87 2.83 -11.23
N LEU A 76 -10.82 3.93 -10.49
CA LEU A 76 -9.85 4.22 -9.46
C LEU A 76 -10.59 4.47 -8.15
N CYS A 77 -10.36 3.60 -7.17
CA CYS A 77 -10.99 3.65 -5.86
C CYS A 77 -9.93 3.72 -4.77
N GLY A 78 -10.21 4.45 -3.70
CA GLY A 78 -9.36 4.51 -2.52
C GLY A 78 -10.16 4.32 -1.24
N VAL A 79 -9.57 3.67 -0.24
CA VAL A 79 -10.11 3.55 1.11
C VAL A 79 -9.05 3.92 2.12
N ASP A 80 -9.42 4.73 3.11
CA ASP A 80 -8.56 5.09 4.23
C ASP A 80 -9.40 5.21 5.51
N ILE A 81 -8.78 4.95 6.65
CA ILE A 81 -9.44 5.09 7.96
C ILE A 81 -9.62 6.58 8.34
N ALA A 82 -8.73 7.44 7.85
CA ALA A 82 -8.72 8.87 8.15
C ALA A 82 -9.74 9.62 7.28
N HIS A 83 -10.83 10.07 7.88
CA HIS A 83 -11.88 10.84 7.20
C HIS A 83 -11.33 12.05 6.45
N HIS A 84 -10.49 12.87 7.12
CA HIS A 84 -9.86 14.03 6.50
C HIS A 84 -9.08 13.71 5.23
N ALA A 85 -8.30 12.61 5.24
CA ALA A 85 -7.52 12.20 4.06
C ALA A 85 -8.42 11.84 2.87
N VAL A 86 -9.53 11.14 3.15
CA VAL A 86 -10.55 10.78 2.16
C VAL A 86 -11.23 12.02 1.57
N GLU A 87 -11.58 13.02 2.39
CA GLU A 87 -12.14 14.29 1.91
C GLU A 87 -11.17 15.05 1.00
N VAL A 88 -9.89 15.16 1.39
CA VAL A 88 -8.87 15.81 0.57
C VAL A 88 -8.70 15.07 -0.76
N ALA A 89 -8.64 13.74 -0.74
CA ALA A 89 -8.52 12.92 -1.94
C ALA A 89 -9.72 13.11 -2.89
N ALA A 90 -10.94 13.12 -2.34
CA ALA A 90 -12.18 13.31 -3.11
C ALA A 90 -12.26 14.72 -3.74
N ASN A 91 -11.88 15.75 -2.99
CA ASN A 91 -11.85 17.13 -3.49
C ASN A 91 -10.79 17.29 -4.59
N ARG A 92 -9.62 16.66 -4.44
CA ARG A 92 -8.53 16.70 -5.42
C ARG A 92 -8.89 15.97 -6.73
N LYS A 93 -9.63 14.88 -6.67
CA LYS A 93 -9.99 14.03 -7.81
C LYS A 93 -11.45 13.59 -7.77
N PRO A 94 -12.41 14.50 -8.06
CA PRO A 94 -13.85 14.23 -7.91
C PRO A 94 -14.40 13.17 -8.89
N ASN A 95 -13.62 12.77 -9.88
CA ASN A 95 -13.93 11.68 -10.81
C ASN A 95 -13.51 10.29 -10.33
N ARG A 96 -12.95 10.18 -9.12
CA ARG A 96 -12.56 8.92 -8.47
C ARG A 96 -13.45 8.63 -7.28
N PHE A 97 -13.41 7.39 -6.82
CA PHE A 97 -14.24 6.94 -5.71
C PHE A 97 -13.39 6.75 -4.45
N PHE A 98 -13.62 7.61 -3.44
CA PHE A 98 -12.95 7.51 -2.15
C PHE A 98 -13.98 7.26 -1.06
N LYS A 99 -13.64 6.36 -0.11
CA LYS A 99 -14.48 6.05 1.04
C LYS A 99 -13.65 5.92 2.30
N GLN A 100 -14.21 6.37 3.41
CA GLN A 100 -13.67 6.04 4.73
C GLN A 100 -13.96 4.57 5.04
N GLY A 101 -12.96 3.86 5.58
CA GLY A 101 -13.12 2.47 6.02
C GLY A 101 -11.86 1.94 6.68
N ASP A 102 -12.05 0.98 7.58
CA ASP A 102 -10.98 0.24 8.23
C ASP A 102 -10.64 -1.00 7.40
N LEU A 103 -9.36 -1.26 7.15
CA LEU A 103 -8.93 -2.45 6.40
C LEU A 103 -9.18 -3.76 7.16
N HIS A 104 -9.44 -3.72 8.46
CA HIS A 104 -9.86 -4.91 9.22
C HIS A 104 -11.30 -5.35 8.92
N ASP A 105 -12.11 -4.44 8.36
CA ASP A 105 -13.49 -4.70 7.98
C ASP A 105 -13.59 -5.06 6.49
N PRO A 106 -14.70 -5.68 6.05
CA PRO A 106 -14.95 -5.90 4.64
C PRO A 106 -14.89 -4.59 3.85
N SER A 107 -14.34 -4.68 2.64
CA SER A 107 -14.22 -3.50 1.77
C SER A 107 -15.54 -2.72 1.67
N PRO A 108 -15.53 -1.39 1.82
CA PRO A 108 -16.72 -0.56 1.71
C PRO A 108 -17.29 -0.50 0.28
N PHE A 109 -16.60 -1.05 -0.70
CA PHE A 109 -17.04 -1.11 -2.09
C PHE A 109 -17.75 -2.45 -2.37
N ALA A 110 -18.91 -2.38 -3.01
CA ALA A 110 -19.64 -3.57 -3.45
C ALA A 110 -18.95 -4.32 -4.59
N GLN A 111 -18.17 -3.62 -5.42
CA GLN A 111 -17.41 -4.21 -6.51
C GLN A 111 -16.11 -4.87 -6.02
N LYS A 112 -15.58 -5.77 -6.85
CA LYS A 112 -14.25 -6.37 -6.67
C LYS A 112 -13.27 -5.82 -7.68
N PHE A 113 -11.98 -5.95 -7.39
CA PHE A 113 -10.90 -5.26 -8.07
C PHE A 113 -9.94 -6.22 -8.76
N ASP A 114 -9.39 -5.79 -9.91
CA ASP A 114 -8.37 -6.50 -10.68
C ASP A 114 -6.96 -6.23 -10.14
N LEU A 115 -6.78 -5.05 -9.52
CA LEU A 115 -5.54 -4.62 -8.88
C LEU A 115 -5.85 -4.03 -7.51
N ILE A 116 -5.13 -4.49 -6.49
CA ILE A 116 -5.14 -3.87 -5.15
C ILE A 116 -3.73 -3.41 -4.81
N LEU A 117 -3.64 -2.17 -4.36
CA LEU A 117 -2.41 -1.54 -3.87
C LEU A 117 -2.47 -1.52 -2.34
N ALA A 118 -1.48 -2.12 -1.67
CA ALA A 118 -1.32 -2.13 -0.22
C ALA A 118 0.10 -1.59 0.09
N ILE A 119 0.24 -0.27 0.04
CA ILE A 119 1.51 0.42 0.08
C ILE A 119 1.66 1.16 1.40
N ASN A 120 2.61 0.72 2.23
CA ASN A 120 2.85 1.26 3.57
C ASN A 120 1.57 1.30 4.42
N ILE A 121 0.85 0.17 4.48
CA ILE A 121 -0.38 0.04 5.27
C ILE A 121 -0.35 -1.18 6.20
N ILE A 122 0.25 -2.30 5.78
CA ILE A 122 0.20 -3.56 6.55
C ILE A 122 0.96 -3.44 7.89
N GLU A 123 2.02 -2.63 7.95
CA GLU A 123 2.78 -2.34 9.16
C GLU A 123 1.99 -1.61 10.25
N HIS A 124 0.89 -0.98 9.88
CA HIS A 124 -0.01 -0.27 10.79
C HIS A 124 -1.14 -1.15 11.34
N LEU A 125 -1.31 -2.37 10.82
CA LEU A 125 -2.42 -3.24 11.21
C LEU A 125 -2.16 -3.94 12.55
N SER A 126 -3.09 -3.82 13.48
CA SER A 126 -3.09 -4.58 14.73
C SER A 126 -3.40 -6.06 14.51
N ASN A 127 -4.17 -6.38 13.46
CA ASN A 127 -4.46 -7.74 13.02
C ASN A 127 -4.20 -7.90 11.51
N PRO A 128 -2.94 -8.15 11.09
CA PRO A 128 -2.58 -8.29 9.68
C PRO A 128 -3.32 -9.42 8.95
N VAL A 129 -3.72 -10.48 9.67
CA VAL A 129 -4.49 -11.59 9.08
C VAL A 129 -5.85 -11.09 8.61
N ALA A 130 -6.59 -10.38 9.45
CA ALA A 130 -7.89 -9.81 9.09
C ALA A 130 -7.77 -8.81 7.94
N GLY A 131 -6.72 -7.95 7.94
CA GLY A 131 -6.47 -7.03 6.84
C GLY A 131 -6.21 -7.74 5.51
N ILE A 132 -5.42 -8.82 5.50
CA ILE A 132 -5.15 -9.61 4.29
C ILE A 132 -6.42 -10.36 3.83
N GLU A 133 -7.24 -10.85 4.76
CA GLU A 133 -8.53 -11.45 4.42
C GLU A 133 -9.48 -10.42 3.78
N SER A 134 -9.51 -9.19 4.29
CA SER A 134 -10.25 -8.08 3.69
C SER A 134 -9.76 -7.78 2.27
N ILE A 135 -8.44 -7.70 2.05
CA ILE A 135 -7.84 -7.57 0.72
C ILE A 135 -8.29 -8.71 -0.20
N LYS A 136 -8.26 -9.96 0.29
CA LYS A 136 -8.72 -11.13 -0.47
C LYS A 136 -10.20 -10.99 -0.86
N ASN A 137 -11.02 -10.54 0.06
CA ASN A 137 -12.46 -10.37 -0.19
C ASN A 137 -12.74 -9.26 -1.20
N ALA A 138 -11.90 -8.21 -1.27
CA ALA A 138 -12.00 -7.14 -2.26
C ALA A 138 -11.43 -7.53 -3.63
N ALA A 139 -10.52 -8.50 -3.72
CA ALA A 139 -9.88 -8.91 -4.97
C ALA A 139 -10.82 -9.80 -5.82
N LYS A 140 -10.74 -9.72 -7.15
CA LYS A 140 -11.31 -10.72 -8.08
C LYS A 140 -10.41 -11.97 -8.09
N PRO A 141 -10.93 -13.17 -8.47
CA PRO A 141 -10.08 -14.30 -8.83
C PRO A 141 -9.04 -13.87 -9.87
N GLY A 142 -7.77 -14.24 -9.69
CA GLY A 142 -6.69 -13.82 -10.59
C GLY A 142 -6.18 -12.37 -10.40
N ALA A 143 -6.78 -11.58 -9.52
CA ALA A 143 -6.36 -10.21 -9.25
C ALA A 143 -4.92 -10.14 -8.74
N ILE A 144 -4.24 -9.04 -9.08
CA ILE A 144 -2.91 -8.72 -8.59
C ILE A 144 -3.02 -7.87 -7.33
N VAL A 145 -2.19 -8.19 -6.33
CA VAL A 145 -1.98 -7.36 -5.14
C VAL A 145 -0.53 -6.93 -5.10
N LEU A 146 -0.28 -5.63 -5.10
CA LEU A 146 1.04 -5.05 -4.93
C LEU A 146 1.20 -4.62 -3.48
N VAL A 147 2.21 -5.15 -2.82
CA VAL A 147 2.55 -4.84 -1.42
C VAL A 147 3.91 -4.18 -1.37
N HIS A 148 4.00 -3.01 -0.75
CA HIS A 148 5.27 -2.37 -0.42
C HIS A 148 5.19 -1.95 1.05
N MET A 149 6.22 -2.30 1.83
CA MET A 149 6.29 -1.96 3.25
C MET A 149 7.72 -2.10 3.79
N PRO A 150 8.07 -1.42 4.88
CA PRO A 150 9.32 -1.68 5.58
C PRO A 150 9.26 -3.00 6.36
N THR A 151 10.36 -3.76 6.34
CA THR A 151 10.47 -5.08 6.99
C THR A 151 11.78 -5.23 7.76
N ILE A 152 11.78 -6.13 8.76
CA ILE A 152 12.98 -6.48 9.51
C ILE A 152 13.31 -7.95 9.24
N SER A 153 14.38 -8.19 8.46
CA SER A 153 14.78 -9.55 8.03
C SER A 153 16.09 -10.03 8.69
N ASN A 154 16.94 -9.10 9.14
CA ASN A 154 18.23 -9.39 9.80
C ASN A 154 18.68 -8.18 10.64
N TRP A 155 19.86 -8.28 11.27
CA TRP A 155 20.40 -7.21 12.11
C TRP A 155 20.67 -5.89 11.37
N LEU A 156 21.08 -5.96 10.11
CA LEU A 156 21.34 -4.78 9.27
C LEU A 156 20.05 -4.06 8.92
N THR A 157 19.04 -4.78 8.44
CA THR A 157 17.73 -4.20 8.16
C THR A 157 17.05 -3.68 9.43
N LYS A 158 17.31 -4.28 10.61
CA LYS A 158 16.83 -3.76 11.89
C LYS A 158 17.48 -2.42 12.21
N TRP A 159 18.79 -2.31 12.01
CA TRP A 159 19.53 -1.08 12.26
C TRP A 159 19.09 0.05 11.29
N GLU A 160 18.90 -0.26 10.01
CA GLU A 160 18.38 0.72 9.04
C GLU A 160 16.93 1.10 9.34
N TYR A 161 16.09 0.12 9.70
CA TYR A 161 14.70 0.34 10.09
C TYR A 161 14.62 1.33 11.25
N SER A 162 15.45 1.16 12.27
CA SER A 162 15.48 2.05 13.44
C SER A 162 15.83 3.50 13.10
N LYS A 163 16.53 3.74 12.02
CA LYS A 163 16.88 5.10 11.56
C LYS A 163 15.84 5.73 10.65
N LEU A 164 15.16 4.92 9.85
CA LEU A 164 14.31 5.40 8.78
C LEU A 164 12.82 5.38 9.14
N TYR A 165 12.40 4.44 10.01
CA TYR A 165 10.99 4.13 10.22
C TYR A 165 10.53 4.09 11.69
N ASP A 166 11.45 4.00 12.66
CA ASP A 166 11.09 3.94 14.09
C ASP A 166 10.56 5.27 14.66
N SER A 167 10.72 6.36 13.92
CA SER A 167 10.12 7.65 14.29
C SER A 167 8.59 7.65 14.17
N ASP A 168 8.02 6.70 13.42
CA ASP A 168 6.58 6.53 13.30
C ASP A 168 6.06 5.54 14.36
N PRO A 169 5.38 6.01 15.41
CA PRO A 169 4.86 5.14 16.47
C PRO A 169 3.71 4.22 16.01
N THR A 170 3.13 4.48 14.84
CA THR A 170 2.04 3.68 14.27
C THR A 170 2.53 2.43 13.55
N HIS A 171 3.83 2.25 13.35
CA HIS A 171 4.43 1.00 12.86
C HIS A 171 4.44 -0.07 13.96
N ILE A 172 3.28 -0.67 14.20
CA ILE A 172 3.07 -1.67 15.26
C ILE A 172 3.40 -3.10 14.83
N TYR A 173 3.32 -3.40 13.52
CA TYR A 173 3.65 -4.72 12.95
C TYR A 173 4.93 -4.63 12.12
N ARG A 174 5.99 -5.32 12.58
CA ARG A 174 7.36 -5.25 12.01
C ARG A 174 7.85 -6.63 11.56
N PRO A 175 7.23 -7.24 10.54
CA PRO A 175 7.56 -8.59 10.08
C PRO A 175 8.85 -8.60 9.24
N SER A 176 9.35 -9.83 8.98
CA SER A 176 10.25 -10.05 7.86
C SER A 176 9.46 -10.19 6.54
N GLY A 177 10.08 -9.90 5.40
CA GLY A 177 9.42 -10.14 4.10
C GLY A 177 9.03 -11.60 3.90
N LYS A 178 9.80 -12.56 4.46
CA LYS A 178 9.43 -13.98 4.47
C LYS A 178 8.14 -14.23 5.26
N THR A 179 7.93 -13.51 6.36
CA THR A 179 6.70 -13.61 7.15
C THR A 179 5.51 -13.04 6.37
N VAL A 180 5.67 -11.87 5.74
CA VAL A 180 4.64 -11.27 4.89
C VAL A 180 4.25 -12.22 3.77
N ARG A 181 5.23 -12.76 3.03
CA ARG A 181 4.98 -13.72 1.96
C ARG A 181 4.15 -14.91 2.45
N LYS A 182 4.60 -15.58 3.53
CA LYS A 182 3.89 -16.74 4.08
C LYS A 182 2.46 -16.41 4.51
N LEU A 183 2.25 -15.19 5.02
CA LEU A 183 0.94 -14.76 5.46
C LEU A 183 -0.02 -14.59 4.27
N PHE A 184 0.43 -14.02 3.16
CA PHE A 184 -0.35 -13.96 1.92
C PHE A 184 -0.62 -15.35 1.33
N GLU A 185 0.41 -16.21 1.26
CA GLU A 185 0.29 -17.58 0.75
C GLU A 185 -0.72 -18.39 1.57
N ALA A 186 -0.69 -18.28 2.91
CA ALA A 186 -1.64 -18.93 3.80
C ALA A 186 -3.10 -18.43 3.61
N ASN A 187 -3.28 -17.22 3.08
CA ASN A 187 -4.58 -16.65 2.76
C ASN A 187 -5.00 -16.89 1.30
N GLY A 188 -4.32 -17.76 0.55
CA GLY A 188 -4.72 -18.17 -0.80
C GLY A 188 -4.22 -17.26 -1.92
N PHE A 189 -3.12 -16.55 -1.69
CA PHE A 189 -2.41 -15.83 -2.73
C PHE A 189 -1.17 -16.62 -3.20
N GLU A 190 -0.86 -16.51 -4.48
CA GLU A 190 0.38 -16.99 -5.07
C GLU A 190 1.40 -15.86 -5.09
N THR A 191 2.64 -16.11 -4.67
CA THR A 191 3.73 -15.13 -4.78
C THR A 191 4.35 -15.19 -6.17
N LEU A 192 4.11 -14.17 -7.00
CA LEU A 192 4.72 -14.04 -8.32
C LEU A 192 6.15 -13.46 -8.25
N ARG A 193 6.36 -12.55 -7.31
CA ARG A 193 7.66 -11.92 -7.05
C ARG A 193 7.71 -11.38 -5.63
N ASP A 194 8.90 -11.45 -5.03
CA ASP A 194 9.27 -10.68 -3.84
C ASP A 194 10.71 -10.16 -3.98
N SER A 195 10.99 -9.00 -3.42
CA SER A 195 12.30 -8.35 -3.51
C SER A 195 12.50 -7.37 -2.36
N TYR A 196 13.72 -7.36 -1.83
CA TYR A 196 14.22 -6.28 -0.97
C TYR A 196 15.02 -5.33 -1.85
N LEU A 197 14.86 -4.03 -1.70
CA LEU A 197 15.40 -3.06 -2.64
C LEU A 197 14.87 -3.30 -4.07
N PRO A 198 13.67 -2.84 -4.35
CA PRO A 198 13.09 -2.96 -5.68
C PRO A 198 13.92 -2.29 -6.79
N HIS A 199 14.98 -1.57 -6.42
CA HIS A 199 15.89 -0.80 -7.27
C HIS A 199 17.07 -1.59 -7.80
N PHE A 200 17.37 -2.74 -7.18
CA PHE A 200 18.48 -3.61 -7.59
C PHE A 200 17.97 -4.89 -8.24
N PRO A 201 18.77 -5.53 -9.09
CA PRO A 201 18.39 -6.82 -9.65
C PRO A 201 18.01 -7.80 -8.55
N ALA A 202 16.81 -8.39 -8.66
CA ALA A 202 16.20 -9.22 -7.61
C ALA A 202 17.11 -10.40 -7.16
N PHE A 203 18.02 -10.89 -8.01
CA PHE A 203 18.94 -11.97 -7.66
C PHE A 203 19.98 -11.55 -6.61
N LEU A 204 20.35 -10.26 -6.54
CA LEU A 204 21.30 -9.75 -5.54
C LEU A 204 20.65 -9.52 -4.18
N THR A 205 19.37 -9.13 -4.16
CA THR A 205 18.66 -8.73 -2.95
C THR A 205 17.86 -9.85 -2.30
N LYS A 206 17.58 -10.92 -3.07
CA LYS A 206 16.89 -12.11 -2.59
C LYS A 206 17.72 -12.93 -1.60
N ILE A 207 19.04 -12.95 -1.81
CA ILE A 207 19.99 -13.74 -1.01
C ILE A 207 20.32 -13.04 0.31
N TRP A 208 20.42 -11.72 0.29
CA TRP A 208 20.77 -10.93 1.48
C TRP A 208 19.97 -9.63 1.53
N PRO A 209 18.95 -9.53 2.38
CA PRO A 209 18.22 -8.28 2.57
C PRO A 209 19.15 -7.23 3.19
N ILE A 210 19.49 -6.21 2.42
CA ILE A 210 20.38 -5.13 2.85
C ILE A 210 19.63 -3.83 3.15
N HIS A 211 18.33 -3.77 2.84
CA HIS A 211 17.46 -2.62 3.06
C HIS A 211 16.08 -3.07 3.55
N PRO A 212 15.40 -2.34 4.44
CA PRO A 212 14.09 -2.72 4.96
C PRO A 212 12.95 -2.68 3.92
N ALA A 213 13.05 -1.86 2.86
CA ALA A 213 11.99 -1.77 1.86
C ALA A 213 11.75 -3.12 1.15
N TYR A 214 10.57 -3.65 1.31
CA TYR A 214 10.11 -4.91 0.71
C TYR A 214 9.01 -4.63 -0.30
N LEU A 215 9.13 -5.21 -1.49
CA LEU A 215 8.11 -5.19 -2.53
C LEU A 215 7.72 -6.62 -2.87
N ALA A 216 6.43 -6.92 -2.86
CA ALA A 216 5.91 -8.18 -3.32
C ALA A 216 4.75 -8.00 -4.30
N VAL A 217 4.64 -8.95 -5.22
CA VAL A 217 3.55 -9.10 -6.18
C VAL A 217 2.89 -10.43 -5.90
N PHE A 218 1.63 -10.36 -5.50
CA PHE A 218 0.81 -11.53 -5.25
C PHE A 218 -0.32 -11.62 -6.29
N LYS A 219 -0.71 -12.85 -6.62
CA LYS A 219 -1.90 -13.14 -7.44
C LYS A 219 -2.90 -13.88 -6.57
N ARG A 220 -4.16 -13.42 -6.56
CA ARG A 220 -5.23 -14.16 -5.90
C ARG A 220 -5.49 -15.47 -6.62
N GLY A 221 -5.51 -16.59 -5.90
CA GLY A 221 -5.96 -17.88 -6.42
C GLY A 221 -7.42 -17.83 -6.89
N ASN A 222 -7.79 -18.78 -7.72
CA ASN A 222 -9.16 -18.96 -8.23
C ASN A 222 -10.14 -19.38 -7.13
#